data_f6b55d770a2309f24125a59c0193668c
#
_entry.id   f6b55d770a2309f24125a59c0193668c
#
_cell.length_a   1.000
_cell.length_b   1.000
_cell.length_c   1.000
_cell.angle_alpha   90.00
_cell.angle_beta   90.00
_cell.angle_gamma   90.00
#
_symmetry.space_group_name_H-M   'P 1'
#
loop_
_entity.id
_entity.type
_entity.pdbx_description
1 polymer ?
#
loop_
_entity_poly.entity_id
_entity_poly.type
_entity_poly.pdbx_seq_one_letter_code
_entity_poly.pdbx_strand_id
1 'polypeptide(L)'
;MATAAQAKPETPICDPWVRVEALPCLLSIEIPVPNFRVADLVGLTLGRLIDSCWTVGEDVPLRINGELIAWSEFEIVNSHVAVRLTELA
;
A
#
# COMPACT_ATOMS: atom_id res chain seq x y z
N MET A 1 32.08 -20.42 -18.29
CA MET A 1 31.48 -20.60 -18.16
C MET A 1 30.74 -20.60 -18.04
N ALA A 2 31.14 -20.15 -17.73
CA ALA A 2 30.34 -20.41 -17.67
C ALA A 2 29.80 -20.38 -17.71
N THR A 3 30.13 -20.07 -17.53
CA THR A 3 29.44 -20.22 -17.60
C THR A 3 28.91 -20.09 -17.48
N ALA A 4 29.50 -19.87 -17.30
CA ALA A 4 28.86 -19.89 -17.23
C ALA A 4 28.43 -19.53 -16.94
N ALA A 5 28.87 -19.19 -16.70
CA ALA A 5 28.30 -19.07 -16.50
C ALA A 5 27.93 -18.67 -16.16
N GLN A 6 28.18 -18.36 -15.89
CA GLN A 6 27.68 -18.32 -15.62
C GLN A 6 27.23 -18.26 -15.14
N ALA A 7 27.83 -18.04 -14.76
CA ALA A 7 27.34 -18.24 -14.35
C ALA A 7 26.96 -18.07 -13.86
N LYS A 8 27.14 -17.90 -13.80
CA LYS A 8 26.66 -17.93 -13.46
C LYS A 8 26.16 -17.99 -13.00
N PRO A 9 26.46 -17.60 -12.81
CA PRO A 9 25.81 -17.66 -12.35
C PRO A 9 25.17 -17.59 -12.14
N GLU A 10 25.28 -17.53 -12.09
CA GLU A 10 24.48 -17.46 -11.90
C GLU A 10 23.57 -17.51 -11.94
N THR A 11 23.86 -17.51 -11.90
CA THR A 11 22.93 -17.45 -11.90
C THR A 11 22.15 -17.55 -12.41
N PRO A 12 22.27 -17.72 -12.20
CA PRO A 12 21.37 -17.65 -12.45
C PRO A 12 20.66 -17.22 -12.86
N ILE A 13 20.62 -17.00 -12.00
CA ILE A 13 19.80 -16.09 -12.50
C ILE A 13 19.11 -16.04 -13.83
N CYS A 14 18.72 -16.95 -14.12
CA CYS A 14 18.08 -17.14 -15.39
C CYS A 14 16.59 -17.02 -15.33
N ASP A 15 16.06 -16.83 -14.16
CA ASP A 15 14.62 -16.60 -13.97
C ASP A 15 14.40 -15.12 -13.68
N PRO A 16 14.00 -14.33 -14.69
CA PRO A 16 13.76 -12.91 -14.45
C PRO A 16 12.63 -12.65 -13.46
N TRP A 17 11.73 -13.58 -13.30
CA TRP A 17 10.61 -13.45 -12.35
C TRP A 17 11.10 -13.36 -10.92
N VAL A 18 12.14 -14.11 -10.58
CA VAL A 18 12.73 -14.04 -9.24
C VAL A 18 13.22 -12.64 -8.92
N ARG A 19 13.80 -11.96 -9.91
CA ARG A 19 14.27 -10.60 -9.75
C ARG A 19 13.11 -9.62 -9.60
N VAL A 20 12.06 -9.82 -10.39
CA VAL A 20 10.88 -8.97 -10.34
C VAL A 20 10.21 -9.09 -8.98
N GLU A 21 10.11 -10.30 -8.45
CA GLU A 21 9.48 -10.54 -7.15
C GLU A 21 10.24 -9.87 -6.01
N ALA A 22 11.51 -9.63 -6.18
CA ALA A 22 12.34 -9.00 -5.16
C ALA A 22 12.29 -7.47 -5.20
N LEU A 23 11.64 -6.89 -6.21
CA LEU A 23 11.56 -5.44 -6.34
C LEU A 23 10.62 -4.85 -5.30
N PRO A 24 11.02 -3.76 -4.66
CA PRO A 24 10.12 -3.08 -3.73
C PRO A 24 9.01 -2.36 -4.49
N CYS A 25 7.84 -2.30 -3.90
CA CYS A 25 6.75 -1.51 -4.46
C CYS A 25 6.07 -0.75 -3.33
N LEU A 26 5.46 0.37 -3.67
CA LEU A 26 4.80 1.22 -2.67
C LEU A 26 3.36 0.77 -2.50
N LEU A 27 3.08 0.21 -1.34
CA LEU A 27 1.72 -0.17 -0.96
C LEU A 27 1.13 0.97 -0.14
N SER A 28 -0.04 1.44 -0.51
CA SER A 28 -0.69 2.54 0.19
C SER A 28 -2.15 2.25 0.43
N ILE A 29 -2.68 2.87 1.49
CA ILE A 29 -4.08 2.78 1.88
C ILE A 29 -4.55 4.20 2.12
N GLU A 30 -5.68 4.55 1.52
CA GLU A 30 -6.19 5.91 1.60
C GLU A 30 -7.59 5.94 2.19
N ILE A 31 -7.83 6.90 3.07
CA ILE A 31 -9.17 7.16 3.57
C ILE A 31 -9.56 8.54 3.07
N PRO A 32 -10.52 8.61 2.14
CA PRO A 32 -10.96 9.92 1.65
C PRO A 32 -11.71 10.68 2.73
N VAL A 33 -11.52 12.00 2.72
CA VAL A 33 -12.25 12.89 3.63
C VAL A 33 -13.19 13.72 2.77
N PRO A 34 -14.49 13.35 2.72
CA PRO A 34 -15.43 14.08 1.89
C PRO A 34 -15.71 15.46 2.47
N ASN A 35 -16.09 16.39 1.60
CA ASN A 35 -16.48 17.74 1.98
C ASN A 35 -15.35 18.57 2.60
N PHE A 36 -14.10 18.17 2.42
CA PHE A 36 -12.96 18.97 2.84
C PHE A 36 -12.74 20.06 1.80
N ARG A 37 -12.71 21.31 2.25
CA ARG A 37 -12.64 22.47 1.35
C ARG A 37 -11.33 23.21 1.49
N VAL A 38 -11.06 24.10 0.54
CA VAL A 38 -9.86 24.92 0.59
C VAL A 38 -9.84 25.78 1.87
N ALA A 39 -10.99 26.24 2.31
CA ALA A 39 -11.10 27.00 3.56
C ALA A 39 -10.61 26.15 4.76
N ASP A 40 -10.89 24.85 4.75
CA ASP A 40 -10.41 23.97 5.81
C ASP A 40 -8.90 23.79 5.75
N LEU A 41 -8.37 23.73 4.52
CA LEU A 41 -6.92 23.61 4.32
C LEU A 41 -6.17 24.81 4.88
N VAL A 42 -6.68 26.02 4.62
CA VAL A 42 -6.05 27.25 5.10
C VAL A 42 -6.13 27.36 6.61
N GLY A 43 -7.14 26.75 7.20
CA GLY A 43 -7.36 26.78 8.65
C GLY A 43 -6.70 25.65 9.42
N LEU A 44 -5.82 24.86 8.79
CA LEU A 44 -5.16 23.77 9.49
C LEU A 44 -4.23 24.27 10.58
N THR A 45 -4.33 23.64 11.75
CA THR A 45 -3.47 23.94 12.89
C THR A 45 -3.07 22.64 13.55
N LEU A 46 -1.98 22.70 14.32
CA LEU A 46 -1.52 21.52 15.06
C LEU A 46 -2.57 21.10 16.06
N GLY A 47 -2.78 19.78 16.15
CA GLY A 47 -3.75 19.22 17.09
C GLY A 47 -5.16 19.18 16.56
N ARG A 48 -5.41 19.73 15.38
CA ARG A 48 -6.75 19.71 14.79
C ARG A 48 -7.15 18.29 14.44
N LEU A 49 -8.37 17.93 14.77
CA LEU A 49 -8.93 16.62 14.43
C LEU A 49 -9.62 16.72 13.07
N ILE A 50 -9.27 15.84 12.16
CA ILE A 50 -9.95 15.75 10.87
C ILE A 50 -10.75 14.46 10.87
N ASP A 51 -12.05 14.57 10.82
CA ASP A 51 -12.96 13.42 10.83
C ASP A 51 -13.23 13.01 9.39
N SER A 52 -12.86 11.79 9.04
CA SER A 52 -13.08 11.26 7.69
C SER A 52 -14.51 10.82 7.48
N CYS A 53 -15.25 10.61 8.55
CA CYS A 53 -16.61 10.03 8.54
C CYS A 53 -16.59 8.60 7.97
N TRP A 54 -15.42 7.98 7.92
CA TRP A 54 -15.28 6.60 7.46
C TRP A 54 -15.55 5.67 8.62
N THR A 55 -16.49 4.77 8.46
CA THR A 55 -16.88 3.87 9.55
C THR A 55 -15.85 2.76 9.69
N VAL A 56 -15.46 2.46 10.93
CA VAL A 56 -14.58 1.33 11.21
C VAL A 56 -15.26 0.05 10.71
N GLY A 57 -14.52 -0.75 9.92
CA GLY A 57 -15.06 -1.95 9.32
C GLY A 57 -15.51 -1.79 7.88
N GLU A 58 -15.58 -0.55 7.39
CA GLU A 58 -15.83 -0.33 5.97
C GLU A 58 -14.56 -0.61 5.18
N ASP A 59 -14.73 -1.10 3.97
CA ASP A 59 -13.59 -1.40 3.09
C ASP A 59 -12.89 -0.12 2.66
N VAL A 60 -11.56 -0.16 2.71
CA VAL A 60 -10.73 0.92 2.20
C VAL A 60 -9.92 0.40 1.02
N PRO A 61 -9.66 1.24 0.02
CA PRO A 61 -8.88 0.80 -1.14
C PRO A 61 -7.40 0.60 -0.79
N LEU A 62 -6.85 -0.47 -1.33
CA LEU A 62 -5.44 -0.80 -1.22
C LEU A 62 -4.83 -0.61 -2.59
N ARG A 63 -3.78 0.20 -2.68
CA ARG A 63 -3.17 0.55 -3.96
C ARG A 63 -1.69 0.23 -3.99
N ILE A 64 -1.22 -0.18 -5.15
CA ILE A 64 0.21 -0.35 -5.42
C ILE A 64 0.59 0.70 -6.45
N ASN A 65 1.51 1.59 -6.10
CA ASN A 65 1.97 2.66 -6.98
C ASN A 65 0.80 3.43 -7.60
N GLY A 66 -0.26 3.62 -6.81
CA GLY A 66 -1.43 4.36 -7.24
C GLY A 66 -2.53 3.54 -7.89
N GLU A 67 -2.29 2.26 -8.16
CA GLU A 67 -3.28 1.40 -8.81
C GLU A 67 -4.03 0.55 -7.80
N LEU A 68 -5.34 0.53 -7.92
CA LEU A 68 -6.20 -0.24 -7.04
C LEU A 68 -5.98 -1.73 -7.27
N ILE A 69 -5.64 -2.46 -6.22
CA ILE A 69 -5.41 -3.91 -6.32
C ILE A 69 -6.35 -4.71 -5.43
N ALA A 70 -6.87 -4.11 -4.38
CA ALA A 70 -7.69 -4.85 -3.43
C ALA A 70 -8.48 -3.89 -2.56
N TRP A 71 -9.42 -4.47 -1.83
CA TRP A 71 -10.15 -3.80 -0.76
C TRP A 71 -9.76 -4.44 0.55
N SER A 72 -9.75 -3.67 1.60
CA SER A 72 -9.29 -4.14 2.90
C SER A 72 -10.01 -3.40 4.02
N GLU A 73 -9.87 -3.91 5.23
CA GLU A 73 -10.39 -3.22 6.41
C GLU A 73 -9.28 -3.06 7.43
N PHE A 74 -9.36 -2.02 8.24
CA PHE A 74 -8.37 -1.75 9.26
C PHE A 74 -8.50 -2.66 10.45
N GLU A 75 -7.35 -3.00 11.03
CA GLU A 75 -7.27 -3.82 12.24
C GLU A 75 -6.10 -3.32 13.07
N ILE A 76 -6.16 -3.54 14.38
CA ILE A 76 -5.04 -3.20 15.25
C ILE A 76 -4.36 -4.50 15.66
N VAL A 77 -3.06 -4.60 15.38
CA VAL A 77 -2.25 -5.76 15.73
C VAL A 77 -1.02 -5.27 16.48
N ASN A 78 -0.88 -5.68 17.75
CA ASN A 78 0.26 -5.30 18.60
C ASN A 78 0.51 -3.79 18.58
N SER A 79 -0.53 -3.01 18.72
CA SER A 79 -0.49 -1.54 18.73
C SER A 79 -0.09 -0.93 17.38
N HIS A 80 -0.07 -1.72 16.34
CA HIS A 80 0.17 -1.24 14.98
C HIS A 80 -1.12 -1.30 14.18
N VAL A 81 -1.27 -0.34 13.27
CA VAL A 81 -2.38 -0.37 12.32
C VAL A 81 -2.03 -1.38 11.23
N ALA A 82 -2.92 -2.32 11.01
CA ALA A 82 -2.76 -3.33 9.97
C ALA A 82 -4.02 -3.33 9.11
N VAL A 83 -3.97 -4.04 8.01
CA VAL A 83 -5.15 -4.22 7.17
C VAL A 83 -5.33 -5.68 6.83
N ARG A 84 -6.58 -6.09 6.76
CA ARG A 84 -6.96 -7.43 6.34
C ARG A 84 -7.63 -7.33 4.98
N LEU A 85 -7.16 -8.09 4.02
CA LEU A 85 -7.77 -8.07 2.69
C LEU A 85 -9.17 -8.66 2.76
N THR A 86 -10.12 -7.98 2.13
CA THR A 86 -11.50 -8.43 2.09
C THR A 86 -11.90 -8.86 0.69
N GLU A 87 -11.27 -8.26 -0.33
CA GLU A 87 -11.63 -8.57 -1.71
C GLU A 87 -10.50 -8.14 -2.64
N LEU A 88 -10.22 -8.93 -3.65
CA LEU A 88 -9.28 -8.54 -4.70
C LEU A 88 -10.02 -7.79 -5.80
N ALA A 89 -9.37 -6.77 -6.32
CA ALA A 89 -9.96 -5.97 -7.39
C ALA A 89 -9.95 -6.69 -8.74
#